data_cbfc5b5ec23f3c873610bef89467f0b6
#
_entry.id   cbfc5b5ec23f3c873610bef89467f0b6
#
_cell.length_a   1.000
_cell.length_b   1.000
_cell.length_c   1.000
_cell.angle_alpha   90.00
_cell.angle_beta   90.00
_cell.angle_gamma   90.00
#
_symmetry.space_group_name_H-M   'P 1'
#
loop_
_entity.id
_entity.type
_entity.pdbx_description
1 polymer ?
#
loop_
_entity_poly.entity_id
_entity_poly.type
_entity_poly.pdbx_seq_one_letter_code
_entity_poly.pdbx_strand_id
1 'polypeptide(L)'
;MKKIINILVLPCLIVFSMSSCEQEEKDPYYKLSYDEIETGAYFRSIVAGGTVNLNDLDNSVYNIQGELVTPENGNDVESIELWVEFKDRSTDIDDDSVASTFVTTVSPSALTANSNGLLEHTFNMTIPEAMTALGLNSSLISGGDQFFFQVVINMNDGRVFDKDSTGDSVKGELYFASPFEYTAGVVCLVDPIPGDWTLEMTDLYGDGWNGGNIVVSLDGEQTTYYADGVGQTDIITVAAGTSEFTFTYTAGSWEGENLYILTDPNGVVVLDEGVGDGSFENGPREGELLNVCD
;
A
#
# COMPACT_ATOMS: atom_id res chain seq x y z
N MET A 1 -71.49 19.14 -44.00
CA MET A 1 -71.27 18.26 -42.83
C MET A 1 -70.03 17.32 -42.93
N LYS A 2 -69.41 17.08 -44.10
CA LYS A 2 -68.21 16.19 -44.20
C LYS A 2 -66.87 16.83 -43.83
N LYS A 3 -66.76 18.17 -43.81
CA LYS A 3 -65.47 18.84 -43.52
C LYS A 3 -65.20 19.10 -42.02
N ILE A 4 -66.21 19.03 -41.17
CA ILE A 4 -66.03 19.27 -39.71
C ILE A 4 -65.58 18.00 -38.95
N ILE A 5 -65.94 16.81 -39.46
CA ILE A 5 -65.56 15.50 -38.83
C ILE A 5 -64.06 15.22 -38.94
N ASN A 6 -63.43 15.68 -40.05
CA ASN A 6 -61.97 15.41 -40.24
C ASN A 6 -61.07 16.31 -39.36
N ILE A 7 -61.55 17.45 -38.86
CA ILE A 7 -60.79 18.35 -38.02
C ILE A 7 -60.86 17.94 -36.55
N LEU A 8 -61.86 17.18 -36.14
CA LEU A 8 -62.02 16.74 -34.75
C LEU A 8 -61.28 15.36 -34.49
N VAL A 9 -61.04 14.55 -35.52
CA VAL A 9 -60.36 13.26 -35.39
C VAL A 9 -58.85 13.43 -35.31
N LEU A 10 -58.28 14.44 -35.98
CA LEU A 10 -56.84 14.67 -35.97
C LEU A 10 -56.27 15.09 -34.60
N PRO A 11 -56.88 15.99 -33.83
CA PRO A 11 -56.37 16.31 -32.49
C PRO A 11 -56.57 15.19 -31.47
N CYS A 12 -57.57 14.31 -31.61
CA CYS A 12 -57.73 13.14 -30.75
C CYS A 12 -56.67 12.07 -31.00
N LEU A 13 -56.19 11.89 -32.22
CA LEU A 13 -55.09 10.94 -32.51
C LEU A 13 -53.75 11.41 -31.96
N ILE A 14 -53.51 12.74 -31.93
CA ILE A 14 -52.25 13.29 -31.40
C ILE A 14 -52.21 13.21 -29.86
N VAL A 15 -53.35 13.29 -29.17
CA VAL A 15 -53.40 13.16 -27.71
C VAL A 15 -53.21 11.72 -27.25
N PHE A 16 -53.56 10.72 -28.06
CA PHE A 16 -53.34 9.32 -27.74
C PHE A 16 -51.90 8.82 -27.99
N SER A 17 -51.13 9.56 -28.79
CA SER A 17 -49.70 9.17 -29.04
C SER A 17 -48.73 9.73 -28.01
N MET A 18 -49.19 10.50 -27.01
CA MET A 18 -48.33 11.04 -25.94
C MET A 18 -48.42 10.28 -24.61
N SER A 19 -49.22 9.23 -24.51
CA SER A 19 -49.20 8.35 -23.35
C SER A 19 -48.23 7.19 -23.62
N SER A 20 -46.94 7.51 -23.80
CA SER A 20 -45.88 6.60 -23.51
C SER A 20 -45.83 6.48 -21.98
N CYS A 21 -46.58 5.56 -21.43
CA CYS A 21 -46.31 5.07 -20.09
C CYS A 21 -44.93 4.46 -20.14
N GLU A 22 -43.94 5.14 -19.58
CA GLU A 22 -42.76 4.45 -19.04
C GLU A 22 -43.32 3.44 -18.03
N GLN A 23 -43.34 2.18 -18.42
CA GLN A 23 -43.59 1.12 -17.46
C GLN A 23 -42.29 0.96 -16.66
N GLU A 24 -42.24 1.58 -15.49
CA GLU A 24 -41.14 1.48 -14.52
C GLU A 24 -40.75 0.01 -14.27
N GLU A 25 -41.70 -0.94 -14.40
CA GLU A 25 -41.44 -2.37 -14.28
C GLU A 25 -40.59 -2.98 -15.40
N LYS A 26 -40.32 -2.27 -16.51
CA LYS A 26 -39.52 -2.75 -17.64
C LYS A 26 -38.10 -2.19 -17.69
N ASP A 27 -37.76 -1.26 -16.82
CA ASP A 27 -36.40 -0.81 -16.64
C ASP A 27 -35.64 -1.88 -15.85
N PRO A 28 -34.63 -2.57 -16.44
CA PRO A 28 -33.86 -3.56 -15.71
C PRO A 28 -33.08 -2.96 -14.52
N TYR A 29 -32.93 -1.64 -14.46
CA TYR A 29 -32.29 -0.91 -13.34
C TYR A 29 -33.31 -0.42 -12.30
N TYR A 30 -34.62 -0.41 -12.59
CA TYR A 30 -35.64 0.09 -11.66
C TYR A 30 -35.82 -0.79 -10.42
N LYS A 31 -35.46 -2.09 -10.52
CA LYS A 31 -35.48 -3.01 -9.37
C LYS A 31 -34.25 -2.92 -8.48
N LEU A 32 -33.25 -2.19 -8.88
CA LEU A 32 -32.18 -1.74 -7.99
C LEU A 32 -32.64 -0.43 -7.34
N SER A 33 -33.74 -0.47 -6.59
CA SER A 33 -34.07 0.64 -5.71
C SER A 33 -32.91 0.87 -4.77
N TYR A 34 -32.56 2.12 -4.50
CA TYR A 34 -31.51 2.45 -3.53
C TYR A 34 -31.75 1.79 -2.16
N ASP A 35 -32.98 1.39 -1.87
CA ASP A 35 -33.40 0.69 -0.66
C ASP A 35 -33.02 -0.81 -0.67
N GLU A 36 -32.64 -1.38 -1.82
CA GLU A 36 -32.21 -2.77 -1.96
C GLU A 36 -30.69 -2.90 -2.14
N ILE A 37 -29.97 -1.78 -2.30
CA ILE A 37 -28.51 -1.77 -2.36
C ILE A 37 -27.99 -1.82 -0.93
N GLU A 38 -27.42 -2.94 -0.54
CA GLU A 38 -26.71 -3.03 0.72
C GLU A 38 -25.52 -2.08 0.69
N THR A 39 -25.59 -1.06 1.52
CA THR A 39 -24.49 -0.10 1.70
C THR A 39 -23.51 -0.66 2.71
N GLY A 40 -22.22 -0.56 2.38
CA GLY A 40 -21.12 -1.07 3.20
C GLY A 40 -20.46 0.01 4.05
N ALA A 41 -19.46 -0.42 4.81
CA ALA A 41 -18.56 0.44 5.55
C ALA A 41 -17.15 0.32 4.98
N TYR A 42 -16.37 1.40 5.03
CA TYR A 42 -14.95 1.37 4.70
C TYR A 42 -14.17 2.38 5.53
N PHE A 43 -12.89 2.09 5.69
CA PHE A 43 -11.93 2.95 6.39
C PHE A 43 -10.99 3.56 5.36
N ARG A 44 -11.34 4.76 4.87
CA ARG A 44 -10.57 5.44 3.83
C ARG A 44 -9.23 5.91 4.38
N SER A 45 -8.15 5.37 3.86
CA SER A 45 -6.79 5.73 4.26
C SER A 45 -6.45 7.16 3.87
N ILE A 46 -5.99 7.95 4.83
CA ILE A 46 -5.41 9.28 4.61
C ILE A 46 -3.89 9.14 4.56
N VAL A 47 -3.34 8.45 5.55
CA VAL A 47 -1.91 8.14 5.65
C VAL A 47 -1.77 6.73 6.20
N ALA A 48 -0.93 5.93 5.57
CA ALA A 48 -0.48 4.68 6.13
C ALA A 48 1.02 4.54 5.87
N GLY A 49 1.79 4.25 6.92
CA GLY A 49 3.22 4.09 6.80
C GLY A 49 3.96 4.19 8.13
N GLY A 50 5.22 3.89 8.04
CA GLY A 50 6.18 3.85 9.13
C GLY A 50 7.30 2.89 8.77
N THR A 51 8.41 2.99 9.46
CA THR A 51 9.57 2.11 9.24
C THR A 51 9.69 1.14 10.39
N VAL A 52 9.82 -0.15 10.07
CA VAL A 52 10.16 -1.18 11.04
C VAL A 52 11.66 -1.44 10.93
N ASN A 53 12.44 -0.76 11.77
CA ASN A 53 13.89 -0.89 11.76
C ASN A 53 14.33 -2.03 12.67
N LEU A 54 14.93 -3.08 12.11
CA LEU A 54 15.42 -4.23 12.88
C LEU A 54 16.43 -3.82 13.96
N ASN A 55 17.27 -2.83 13.67
CA ASN A 55 18.26 -2.32 14.62
C ASN A 55 17.65 -1.45 15.72
N ASP A 56 16.38 -1.02 15.56
CA ASP A 56 15.69 -0.18 16.55
C ASP A 56 14.17 -0.50 16.55
N LEU A 57 13.84 -1.77 16.80
CA LEU A 57 12.46 -2.23 16.89
C LEU A 57 11.67 -1.50 18.00
N ASP A 58 12.35 -1.15 19.09
CA ASP A 58 11.74 -0.50 20.25
C ASP A 58 11.18 0.90 19.95
N ASN A 59 11.74 1.61 19.00
CA ASN A 59 11.29 2.93 18.55
C ASN A 59 10.53 2.87 17.21
N SER A 60 10.41 1.71 16.61
CA SER A 60 9.71 1.53 15.36
C SER A 60 8.19 1.64 15.54
N VAL A 61 7.54 2.44 14.69
CA VAL A 61 6.11 2.73 14.74
C VAL A 61 5.52 2.66 13.33
N TYR A 62 4.35 2.07 13.21
CA TYR A 62 3.55 2.10 11.99
C TYR A 62 2.22 2.81 12.24
N ASN A 63 1.89 3.79 11.42
CA ASN A 63 0.71 4.61 11.58
C ASN A 63 -0.32 4.32 10.49
N ILE A 64 -1.58 4.20 10.87
CA ILE A 64 -2.70 4.08 9.94
C ILE A 64 -3.73 5.14 10.33
N GLN A 65 -3.80 6.21 9.57
CA GLN A 65 -4.80 7.27 9.72
C GLN A 65 -5.85 7.13 8.63
N GLY A 66 -7.11 7.15 9.02
CA GLY A 66 -8.20 7.04 8.06
C GLY A 66 -9.52 7.57 8.57
N GLU A 67 -10.44 7.72 7.63
CA GLU A 67 -11.81 8.16 7.85
C GLU A 67 -12.75 6.96 7.78
N LEU A 68 -13.58 6.82 8.81
CA LEU A 68 -14.70 5.87 8.79
C LEU A 68 -15.83 6.44 7.94
N VAL A 69 -16.20 5.74 6.90
CA VAL A 69 -17.31 6.13 6.02
C VAL A 69 -18.37 5.03 6.05
N THR A 70 -19.55 5.38 6.53
CA THR A 70 -20.73 4.52 6.61
C THR A 70 -21.99 5.31 6.33
N PRO A 71 -23.12 4.67 5.97
CA PRO A 71 -24.39 5.36 5.71
C PRO A 71 -24.88 6.23 6.86
N GLU A 72 -24.65 5.82 8.10
CA GLU A 72 -25.13 6.51 9.30
C GLU A 72 -24.02 7.24 10.05
N ASN A 73 -22.92 7.55 9.35
CA ASN A 73 -21.76 8.26 9.91
C ASN A 73 -21.26 7.63 11.22
N GLY A 74 -21.09 6.30 11.22
CA GLY A 74 -20.57 5.50 12.31
C GLY A 74 -21.62 5.06 13.35
N ASN A 75 -22.88 5.53 13.30
CA ASN A 75 -23.92 5.08 14.23
C ASN A 75 -24.35 3.62 14.01
N ASP A 76 -24.10 3.10 12.83
CA ASP A 76 -24.34 1.72 12.39
C ASP A 76 -23.15 0.78 12.66
N VAL A 77 -22.06 1.30 13.22
CA VAL A 77 -20.84 0.53 13.54
C VAL A 77 -20.81 0.17 15.03
N GLU A 78 -20.50 -1.08 15.33
CA GLU A 78 -20.26 -1.57 16.68
C GLU A 78 -18.83 -1.25 17.14
N SER A 79 -17.85 -1.61 16.29
CA SER A 79 -16.42 -1.43 16.60
C SER A 79 -15.56 -1.39 15.35
N ILE A 80 -14.37 -0.79 15.49
CA ILE A 80 -13.27 -0.89 14.53
C ILE A 80 -12.13 -1.58 15.25
N GLU A 81 -11.63 -2.67 14.69
CA GLU A 81 -10.56 -3.47 15.27
C GLU A 81 -9.28 -3.33 14.45
N LEU A 82 -8.15 -3.43 15.14
CA LEU A 82 -6.84 -3.59 14.53
C LEU A 82 -6.31 -5.00 14.85
N TRP A 83 -5.89 -5.69 13.81
CA TRP A 83 -5.27 -7.01 13.87
C TRP A 83 -3.87 -6.93 13.27
N VAL A 84 -2.98 -7.82 13.66
CA VAL A 84 -1.62 -7.92 13.11
C VAL A 84 -1.29 -9.36 12.76
N GLU A 85 -0.59 -9.55 11.65
CA GLU A 85 -0.01 -10.81 11.20
C GLU A 85 1.49 -10.59 10.99
N PHE A 86 2.30 -11.58 11.25
CA PHE A 86 3.72 -11.58 10.94
C PHE A 86 4.01 -12.65 9.90
N LYS A 87 4.74 -12.27 8.85
CA LYS A 87 5.19 -13.16 7.80
C LYS A 87 6.71 -13.19 7.77
N ASP A 88 7.25 -14.33 8.12
CA ASP A 88 8.66 -14.66 7.94
C ASP A 88 8.94 -14.78 6.44
N ARG A 89 9.93 -14.03 5.97
CA ARG A 89 10.44 -14.02 4.61
C ARG A 89 11.90 -14.46 4.56
N SER A 90 12.48 -14.83 5.70
CA SER A 90 13.83 -15.34 5.76
C SER A 90 13.96 -16.64 4.96
N THR A 91 15.17 -16.97 4.55
CA THR A 91 15.48 -18.17 3.78
C THR A 91 15.99 -19.30 4.66
N ASP A 92 15.90 -19.15 5.97
CA ASP A 92 16.28 -20.20 6.91
C ASP A 92 15.29 -21.37 6.90
N ILE A 93 15.55 -22.39 7.72
CA ILE A 93 14.80 -23.68 7.62
C ILE A 93 13.47 -23.60 8.38
N ASP A 94 13.32 -22.67 9.31
CA ASP A 94 12.17 -22.55 10.19
C ASP A 94 11.25 -21.45 9.66
N ASP A 95 9.94 -21.64 9.68
CA ASP A 95 8.93 -20.64 9.34
C ASP A 95 8.33 -20.11 10.65
N ASP A 96 8.78 -18.93 11.07
CA ASP A 96 8.35 -18.24 12.28
C ASP A 96 7.11 -17.33 12.05
N SER A 97 6.44 -17.49 10.92
CA SER A 97 5.21 -16.73 10.62
C SER A 97 4.13 -16.93 11.68
N VAL A 98 3.48 -15.86 12.09
CA VAL A 98 2.38 -15.87 13.07
C VAL A 98 1.12 -15.35 12.41
N ALA A 99 0.05 -16.16 12.49
CA ALA A 99 -1.25 -15.82 11.91
C ALA A 99 -1.86 -14.56 12.55
N SER A 100 -2.78 -13.94 11.82
CA SER A 100 -3.48 -12.72 12.23
C SER A 100 -4.03 -12.83 13.65
N THR A 101 -3.65 -11.88 14.50
CA THR A 101 -3.96 -11.81 15.92
C THR A 101 -4.55 -10.45 16.27
N PHE A 102 -5.57 -10.45 17.12
CA PHE A 102 -6.22 -9.23 17.60
C PHE A 102 -5.25 -8.35 18.43
N VAL A 103 -5.27 -7.05 18.17
CA VAL A 103 -4.46 -6.06 18.90
C VAL A 103 -5.34 -5.17 19.77
N THR A 104 -6.26 -4.44 19.16
CA THR A 104 -7.08 -3.45 19.86
C THR A 104 -8.42 -3.22 19.16
N THR A 105 -9.36 -2.62 19.88
CA THR A 105 -10.65 -2.19 19.36
C THR A 105 -10.92 -0.74 19.71
N VAL A 106 -11.60 -0.05 18.80
CA VAL A 106 -12.01 1.36 18.95
C VAL A 106 -13.51 1.46 18.73
N SER A 107 -14.21 2.09 19.67
CA SER A 107 -15.64 2.42 19.48
C SER A 107 -15.77 3.65 18.57
N PRO A 108 -16.79 3.72 17.70
CA PRO A 108 -17.05 4.91 16.88
C PRO A 108 -17.17 6.21 17.70
N SER A 109 -17.65 6.11 18.94
CA SER A 109 -17.74 7.26 19.86
C SER A 109 -16.39 7.84 20.32
N ALA A 110 -15.31 7.10 20.14
CA ALA A 110 -13.95 7.55 20.44
C ALA A 110 -13.25 8.20 19.23
N LEU A 111 -13.86 8.17 18.03
CA LEU A 111 -13.37 8.83 16.85
C LEU A 111 -13.63 10.33 16.91
N THR A 112 -12.80 11.09 16.19
CA THR A 112 -12.93 12.56 16.12
C THR A 112 -13.49 12.96 14.76
N ALA A 113 -14.50 13.83 14.75
CA ALA A 113 -15.01 14.37 13.48
C ALA A 113 -14.00 15.37 12.89
N ASN A 114 -13.65 15.17 11.62
CA ASN A 114 -12.77 16.08 10.87
C ASN A 114 -13.57 17.31 10.33
N SER A 115 -12.90 18.18 9.59
CA SER A 115 -13.51 19.39 9.00
C SER A 115 -14.66 19.10 8.02
N ASN A 116 -14.74 17.89 7.47
CA ASN A 116 -15.79 17.44 6.57
C ASN A 116 -16.94 16.73 7.31
N GLY A 117 -16.84 16.60 8.63
CA GLY A 117 -17.81 15.93 9.46
C GLY A 117 -17.70 14.39 9.44
N LEU A 118 -16.66 13.83 8.81
CA LEU A 118 -16.38 12.39 8.83
C LEU A 118 -15.61 12.01 10.09
N LEU A 119 -15.89 10.84 10.62
CA LEU A 119 -15.20 10.30 11.78
C LEU A 119 -13.80 9.81 11.38
N GLU A 120 -12.78 10.27 12.08
CA GLU A 120 -11.38 9.99 11.81
C GLU A 120 -10.70 9.32 13.02
N HIS A 121 -9.80 8.39 12.74
CA HIS A 121 -8.96 7.75 13.72
C HIS A 121 -7.54 7.50 13.19
N THR A 122 -6.58 7.49 14.12
CA THR A 122 -5.20 7.10 13.84
C THR A 122 -4.81 5.95 14.76
N PHE A 123 -4.54 4.80 14.16
CA PHE A 123 -3.87 3.73 14.87
C PHE A 123 -2.36 4.00 14.83
N ASN A 124 -1.77 4.21 16.01
CA ASN A 124 -0.32 4.33 16.19
C ASN A 124 0.16 3.00 16.76
N MET A 125 0.63 2.11 15.90
CA MET A 125 1.11 0.80 16.33
C MET A 125 2.62 0.83 16.52
N THR A 126 3.06 0.66 17.75
CA THR A 126 4.48 0.40 18.03
C THR A 126 4.80 -1.06 17.72
N ILE A 127 6.00 -1.33 17.21
CA ILE A 127 6.39 -2.71 16.90
C ILE A 127 6.48 -3.59 18.15
N PRO A 128 6.95 -3.11 19.32
CA PRO A 128 6.84 -3.88 20.58
C PRO A 128 5.40 -4.30 20.95
N GLU A 129 4.40 -3.46 20.69
CA GLU A 129 2.98 -3.82 20.92
C GLU A 129 2.53 -4.90 19.93
N ALA A 130 2.88 -4.78 18.64
CA ALA A 130 2.61 -5.79 17.64
C ALA A 130 3.26 -7.13 17.99
N MET A 131 4.54 -7.13 18.36
CA MET A 131 5.28 -8.32 18.81
C MET A 131 4.63 -8.96 20.05
N THR A 132 4.19 -8.15 21.01
CA THR A 132 3.51 -8.63 22.20
C THR A 132 2.20 -9.31 21.86
N ALA A 133 1.40 -8.73 20.96
CA ALA A 133 0.15 -9.33 20.50
C ALA A 133 0.37 -10.68 19.80
N LEU A 134 1.41 -10.76 18.96
CA LEU A 134 1.79 -11.97 18.23
C LEU A 134 2.50 -13.03 19.11
N GLY A 135 2.97 -12.65 20.30
CA GLY A 135 3.87 -13.51 21.10
C GLY A 135 5.22 -13.73 20.45
N LEU A 136 5.65 -12.79 19.58
CA LEU A 136 6.85 -12.88 18.77
C LEU A 136 8.06 -12.34 19.55
N ASN A 137 9.21 -13.04 19.44
CA ASN A 137 10.48 -12.58 20.00
C ASN A 137 11.28 -11.83 18.92
N SER A 138 11.95 -10.74 19.30
CA SER A 138 12.80 -9.98 18.38
C SER A 138 13.92 -10.79 17.72
N SER A 139 14.37 -11.88 18.36
CA SER A 139 15.38 -12.78 17.78
C SER A 139 14.88 -13.64 16.61
N LEU A 140 13.57 -13.66 16.37
CA LEU A 140 12.93 -14.38 15.26
C LEU A 140 12.57 -13.42 14.11
N ILE A 141 12.92 -12.15 14.21
CA ILE A 141 12.65 -11.14 13.19
C ILE A 141 13.92 -10.90 12.40
N SER A 142 13.82 -11.01 11.09
CA SER A 142 14.91 -10.80 10.15
C SER A 142 14.60 -9.66 9.17
N GLY A 143 15.63 -9.12 8.53
CA GLY A 143 15.42 -8.15 7.44
C GLY A 143 14.66 -8.79 6.27
N GLY A 144 13.71 -8.04 5.73
CA GLY A 144 12.82 -8.52 4.69
C GLY A 144 11.52 -9.14 5.18
N ASP A 145 11.40 -9.46 6.47
CA ASP A 145 10.16 -9.91 7.07
C ASP A 145 9.07 -8.85 6.98
N GLN A 146 7.82 -9.24 7.18
CA GLN A 146 6.69 -8.34 6.99
C GLN A 146 5.68 -8.44 8.14
N PHE A 147 5.25 -7.28 8.63
CA PHE A 147 4.04 -7.14 9.43
C PHE A 147 2.88 -6.71 8.53
N PHE A 148 1.73 -7.35 8.68
CA PHE A 148 0.49 -6.96 8.03
C PHE A 148 -0.48 -6.46 9.08
N PHE A 149 -0.84 -5.19 9.02
CA PHE A 149 -1.83 -4.59 9.89
C PHE A 149 -3.18 -4.59 9.20
N GLN A 150 -4.20 -5.14 9.84
CA GLN A 150 -5.53 -5.30 9.26
C GLN A 150 -6.56 -4.52 10.06
N VAL A 151 -7.34 -3.70 9.37
CA VAL A 151 -8.49 -2.99 9.95
C VAL A 151 -9.73 -3.79 9.66
N VAL A 152 -10.54 -4.04 10.70
CA VAL A 152 -11.81 -4.76 10.61
C VAL A 152 -12.92 -3.88 11.16
N ILE A 153 -14.01 -3.70 10.41
CA ILE A 153 -15.17 -2.92 10.82
C ILE A 153 -16.31 -3.88 11.12
N ASN A 154 -16.77 -3.91 12.37
CA ASN A 154 -17.91 -4.68 12.81
C ASN A 154 -19.15 -3.78 12.85
N MET A 155 -20.23 -4.17 12.14
CA MET A 155 -21.49 -3.43 12.11
C MET A 155 -22.45 -3.91 13.20
N ASN A 156 -23.34 -3.04 13.63
CA ASN A 156 -24.39 -3.36 14.61
C ASN A 156 -25.36 -4.47 14.15
N ASP A 157 -25.46 -4.71 12.84
CA ASP A 157 -26.29 -5.75 12.24
C ASP A 157 -25.56 -7.10 12.07
N GLY A 158 -24.29 -7.18 12.49
CA GLY A 158 -23.44 -8.36 12.44
C GLY A 158 -22.68 -8.55 11.14
N ARG A 159 -22.77 -7.61 10.17
CA ARG A 159 -21.88 -7.61 9.00
C ARG A 159 -20.47 -7.21 9.42
N VAL A 160 -19.49 -7.75 8.72
CA VAL A 160 -18.06 -7.47 8.92
C VAL A 160 -17.46 -7.02 7.59
N PHE A 161 -16.69 -5.94 7.64
CA PHE A 161 -15.93 -5.44 6.50
C PHE A 161 -14.44 -5.51 6.83
N ASP A 162 -13.71 -6.25 6.00
CA ASP A 162 -12.29 -6.51 6.10
C ASP A 162 -11.67 -6.71 4.70
N LYS A 163 -10.40 -7.08 4.64
CA LYS A 163 -9.68 -7.35 3.38
C LYS A 163 -10.31 -8.48 2.54
N ASP A 164 -10.97 -9.44 3.17
CA ASP A 164 -11.49 -10.66 2.51
C ASP A 164 -12.95 -10.49 2.08
N SER A 165 -13.73 -9.69 2.81
CA SER A 165 -15.14 -9.41 2.53
C SER A 165 -15.36 -8.25 1.57
N THR A 166 -14.30 -7.51 1.19
CA THR A 166 -14.40 -6.26 0.42
C THR A 166 -13.84 -6.43 -0.99
N GLY A 167 -14.54 -5.89 -1.99
CA GLY A 167 -14.13 -5.98 -3.40
C GLY A 167 -12.94 -5.07 -3.75
N ASP A 168 -12.22 -5.41 -4.82
CA ASP A 168 -10.99 -4.73 -5.25
C ASP A 168 -11.20 -3.24 -5.58
N SER A 169 -12.38 -2.84 -6.06
CA SER A 169 -12.71 -1.44 -6.31
C SER A 169 -12.71 -0.58 -5.04
N VAL A 170 -13.03 -1.16 -3.88
CA VAL A 170 -12.96 -0.45 -2.60
C VAL A 170 -11.53 -0.42 -2.07
N LYS A 171 -10.79 -1.52 -2.26
CA LYS A 171 -9.41 -1.65 -1.78
C LYS A 171 -8.42 -0.79 -2.56
N GLY A 172 -8.51 -0.78 -3.88
CA GLY A 172 -7.49 -0.19 -4.77
C GLY A 172 -7.85 1.14 -5.43
N GLU A 173 -9.12 1.54 -5.44
CA GLU A 173 -9.56 2.75 -6.15
C GLU A 173 -9.29 4.02 -5.31
N LEU A 174 -8.81 5.07 -5.97
CA LEU A 174 -8.46 6.36 -5.34
C LEU A 174 -9.59 6.99 -4.51
N TYR A 175 -10.85 6.73 -4.88
CA TYR A 175 -11.99 7.31 -4.18
C TYR A 175 -12.23 6.64 -2.83
N PHE A 176 -12.19 5.33 -2.77
CA PHE A 176 -12.43 4.57 -1.54
C PHE A 176 -11.16 4.44 -0.72
N ALA A 177 -10.04 4.12 -1.37
CA ALA A 177 -8.70 4.01 -0.78
C ALA A 177 -8.70 3.24 0.57
N SER A 178 -9.42 2.12 0.62
CA SER A 178 -9.61 1.33 1.84
C SER A 178 -9.07 -0.09 1.64
N PRO A 179 -7.75 -0.29 1.69
CA PRO A 179 -7.14 -1.60 1.45
C PRO A 179 -7.48 -2.62 2.54
N PHE A 180 -7.86 -2.17 3.73
CA PHE A 180 -8.09 -2.97 4.95
C PHE A 180 -6.85 -3.73 5.45
N GLU A 181 -5.80 -3.86 4.64
CA GLU A 181 -4.53 -4.46 5.01
C GLU A 181 -3.39 -3.55 4.58
N TYR A 182 -2.44 -3.34 5.48
CA TYR A 182 -1.30 -2.45 5.32
C TYR A 182 -0.03 -3.22 5.64
N THR A 183 0.95 -3.18 4.75
CA THR A 183 2.20 -3.92 4.88
C THR A 183 3.31 -3.02 5.40
N ALA A 184 4.02 -3.49 6.43
CA ALA A 184 5.24 -2.89 6.91
C ALA A 184 6.39 -3.90 6.79
N GLY A 185 7.32 -3.65 5.90
CA GLY A 185 8.54 -4.44 5.77
C GLY A 185 9.54 -4.14 6.89
N VAL A 186 10.18 -5.19 7.38
CA VAL A 186 11.31 -5.05 8.31
C VAL A 186 12.54 -4.66 7.52
N VAL A 187 13.11 -3.53 7.87
CA VAL A 187 14.30 -2.97 7.22
C VAL A 187 15.43 -2.87 8.24
N CYS A 188 16.66 -3.07 7.80
CA CYS A 188 17.85 -2.77 8.59
C CYS A 188 18.40 -1.42 8.14
N LEU A 189 18.02 -0.36 8.80
CA LEU A 189 18.64 0.93 8.54
C LEU A 189 20.06 0.90 9.10
N VAL A 190 21.03 1.00 8.22
CA VAL A 190 22.42 1.25 8.60
C VAL A 190 22.52 2.73 8.96
N ASP A 191 23.11 3.07 10.11
CA ASP A 191 23.48 4.44 10.39
C ASP A 191 24.36 4.94 9.23
N PRO A 192 24.05 6.07 8.58
CA PRO A 192 24.82 6.53 7.45
C PRO A 192 26.27 6.78 7.87
N ILE A 193 27.20 5.93 7.41
CA ILE A 193 28.64 6.09 7.67
C ILE A 193 29.13 7.28 6.86
N PRO A 194 29.64 8.36 7.47
CA PRO A 194 30.14 9.50 6.73
C PRO A 194 31.37 9.14 5.91
N GLY A 195 31.43 9.63 4.68
CA GLY A 195 32.54 9.38 3.77
C GLY A 195 32.08 9.07 2.35
N ASP A 196 32.99 8.61 1.53
CA ASP A 196 32.75 8.30 0.13
C ASP A 196 32.39 6.82 -0.02
N TRP A 197 31.12 6.59 -0.36
CA TRP A 197 30.61 5.28 -0.75
C TRP A 197 30.84 5.06 -2.24
N THR A 198 31.21 3.87 -2.64
CA THR A 198 31.46 3.51 -4.04
C THR A 198 30.28 2.68 -4.57
N LEU A 199 29.65 3.15 -5.64
CA LEU A 199 28.62 2.45 -6.38
C LEU A 199 29.19 1.99 -7.73
N GLU A 200 29.40 0.68 -7.88
CA GLU A 200 29.82 0.06 -9.13
C GLU A 200 28.60 -0.54 -9.81
N MET A 201 28.26 -0.06 -11.00
CA MET A 201 27.14 -0.53 -11.81
C MET A 201 27.67 -1.19 -13.07
N THR A 202 27.09 -2.32 -13.45
CA THR A 202 27.47 -3.10 -14.62
C THR A 202 26.25 -3.45 -15.46
N ASP A 203 26.39 -3.36 -16.77
CA ASP A 203 25.49 -3.93 -17.75
C ASP A 203 26.26 -4.96 -18.58
N LEU A 204 25.78 -6.20 -18.60
CA LEU A 204 26.48 -7.31 -19.24
C LEU A 204 26.41 -7.28 -20.76
N TYR A 205 25.35 -6.69 -21.32
CA TYR A 205 25.21 -6.56 -22.76
C TYR A 205 25.92 -5.31 -23.28
N GLY A 206 25.98 -4.25 -22.47
CA GLY A 206 26.75 -3.04 -22.75
C GLY A 206 25.97 -1.95 -23.46
N ASP A 207 24.66 -1.96 -23.43
CA ASP A 207 23.81 -0.91 -24.01
C ASP A 207 23.10 -0.04 -22.95
N GLY A 208 23.41 -0.29 -21.67
CA GLY A 208 22.91 0.43 -20.50
C GLY A 208 21.68 -0.21 -19.88
N TRP A 209 21.29 0.26 -18.70
CA TRP A 209 20.27 -0.37 -17.85
C TRP A 209 18.82 -0.24 -18.34
N ASN A 210 18.60 0.20 -19.59
CA ASN A 210 17.31 0.13 -20.29
C ASN A 210 16.10 0.63 -19.47
N GLY A 211 16.30 1.69 -18.67
CA GLY A 211 15.31 2.29 -17.79
C GLY A 211 15.46 1.90 -16.32
N GLY A 212 16.22 0.87 -16.00
CA GLY A 212 16.62 0.57 -14.62
C GLY A 212 17.41 1.71 -13.99
N ASN A 213 17.19 1.99 -12.72
CA ASN A 213 17.91 3.07 -12.04
C ASN A 213 17.91 2.88 -10.52
N ILE A 214 18.87 3.56 -9.89
CA ILE A 214 19.01 3.66 -8.44
C ILE A 214 18.73 5.10 -8.03
N VAL A 215 17.82 5.31 -7.10
CA VAL A 215 17.61 6.59 -6.44
C VAL A 215 18.20 6.55 -5.05
N VAL A 216 19.17 7.41 -4.80
CA VAL A 216 19.77 7.64 -3.49
C VAL A 216 19.15 8.90 -2.89
N SER A 217 18.67 8.82 -1.66
CA SER A 217 18.21 9.98 -0.89
C SER A 217 19.10 10.17 0.34
N LEU A 218 19.64 11.35 0.51
CA LEU A 218 20.40 11.78 1.69
C LEU A 218 19.65 12.95 2.34
N ASP A 219 19.10 12.76 3.53
CA ASP A 219 18.28 13.75 4.25
C ASP A 219 17.18 14.37 3.36
N GLY A 220 16.58 13.55 2.45
CA GLY A 220 15.53 13.95 1.52
C GLY A 220 16.02 14.55 0.20
N GLU A 221 17.33 14.80 0.01
CA GLU A 221 17.89 15.20 -1.29
C GLU A 221 18.17 13.97 -2.15
N GLN A 222 17.54 13.89 -3.32
CA GLN A 222 17.58 12.71 -4.19
C GLN A 222 18.54 12.87 -5.35
N THR A 223 19.32 11.82 -5.62
CA THR A 223 20.17 11.67 -6.79
C THR A 223 19.89 10.34 -7.48
N THR A 224 19.81 10.35 -8.81
CA THR A 224 19.55 9.15 -9.60
C THR A 224 20.81 8.68 -10.28
N TYR A 225 21.09 7.38 -10.21
CA TYR A 225 22.23 6.69 -10.83
C TYR A 225 21.73 5.60 -11.76
N TYR A 226 22.44 5.37 -12.86
CA TYR A 226 22.21 4.27 -13.80
C TYR A 226 23.47 4.02 -14.63
N ALA A 227 23.64 2.83 -15.14
CA ALA A 227 24.73 2.55 -16.08
C ALA A 227 24.33 3.00 -17.50
N ASP A 228 25.21 3.77 -18.15
CA ASP A 228 25.13 4.13 -19.57
C ASP A 228 26.24 3.37 -20.34
N GLY A 229 25.87 2.29 -21.01
CA GLY A 229 26.80 1.36 -21.64
C GLY A 229 27.26 0.26 -20.68
N VAL A 230 28.49 -0.25 -20.85
CA VAL A 230 29.01 -1.48 -20.18
C VAL A 230 29.03 -1.40 -18.66
N GLY A 231 29.09 -0.19 -18.11
CA GLY A 231 29.11 0.03 -16.67
C GLY A 231 29.68 1.38 -16.29
N GLN A 232 29.48 1.73 -15.01
CA GLN A 232 29.87 3.01 -14.44
C GLN A 232 30.21 2.84 -12.96
N THR A 233 31.13 3.63 -12.46
CA THR A 233 31.43 3.75 -11.04
C THR A 233 31.17 5.17 -10.59
N ASP A 234 30.30 5.34 -9.60
CA ASP A 234 29.98 6.63 -9.01
C ASP A 234 30.36 6.65 -7.53
N ILE A 235 30.60 7.87 -7.03
CA ILE A 235 30.86 8.11 -5.62
C ILE A 235 29.66 8.83 -5.00
N ILE A 236 29.12 8.25 -3.94
CA ILE A 236 28.07 8.84 -3.12
C ILE A 236 28.74 9.38 -1.86
N THR A 237 28.86 10.70 -1.75
CA THR A 237 29.48 11.33 -0.58
C THR A 237 28.45 11.56 0.50
N VAL A 238 28.54 10.83 1.62
CA VAL A 238 27.70 10.99 2.79
C VAL A 238 28.38 11.94 3.77
N ALA A 239 27.75 13.08 4.05
CA ALA A 239 28.27 14.09 4.95
C ALA A 239 28.20 13.62 6.44
N ALA A 240 29.12 14.12 7.28
CA ALA A 240 29.00 13.89 8.71
C ALA A 240 27.72 14.55 9.27
N GLY A 241 26.89 13.76 9.96
CA GLY A 241 25.61 14.20 10.50
C GLY A 241 24.41 13.97 9.58
N THR A 242 24.61 13.31 8.42
CA THR A 242 23.49 12.75 7.63
C THR A 242 22.70 11.79 8.53
N SER A 243 21.40 12.00 8.62
CA SER A 243 20.50 11.22 9.46
C SER A 243 19.68 10.21 8.68
N GLU A 244 19.56 10.40 7.35
CA GLU A 244 18.82 9.52 6.46
C GLU A 244 19.64 9.24 5.21
N PHE A 245 19.79 7.94 4.91
CA PHE A 245 20.38 7.46 3.69
C PHE A 245 19.50 6.31 3.17
N THR A 246 18.76 6.55 2.10
CA THR A 246 17.98 5.51 1.44
C THR A 246 18.55 5.21 0.06
N PHE A 247 18.39 3.96 -0.36
CA PHE A 247 18.88 3.46 -1.61
C PHE A 247 17.79 2.59 -2.24
N THR A 248 17.21 3.05 -3.34
CA THR A 248 16.06 2.40 -3.96
C THR A 248 16.38 2.02 -5.40
N TYR A 249 16.26 0.74 -5.72
CA TYR A 249 16.37 0.26 -7.10
C TYR A 249 14.98 0.17 -7.74
N THR A 250 14.89 0.63 -8.99
CA THR A 250 13.71 0.50 -9.85
C THR A 250 14.10 -0.26 -11.11
N ALA A 251 13.41 -1.37 -11.38
CA ALA A 251 13.65 -2.19 -12.54
C ALA A 251 13.28 -1.48 -13.86
N GLY A 252 14.00 -1.82 -14.92
CA GLY A 252 13.73 -1.39 -16.28
C GLY A 252 13.35 -2.56 -17.18
N SER A 253 14.07 -2.69 -18.31
CA SER A 253 13.96 -3.83 -19.20
C SER A 253 15.29 -4.58 -19.23
N TRP A 254 15.27 -5.89 -19.48
CA TRP A 254 16.47 -6.72 -19.58
C TRP A 254 17.25 -6.85 -18.26
N GLU A 255 16.54 -6.96 -17.15
CA GLU A 255 17.07 -6.92 -15.78
C GLU A 255 18.19 -7.93 -15.49
N GLY A 256 18.18 -9.10 -16.11
CA GLY A 256 19.25 -10.08 -15.94
C GLY A 256 20.63 -9.66 -16.43
N GLU A 257 20.75 -8.49 -17.06
CA GLU A 257 22.02 -7.89 -17.48
C GLU A 257 22.55 -6.85 -16.48
N ASN A 258 21.65 -6.39 -15.57
CA ASN A 258 21.94 -5.36 -14.59
C ASN A 258 22.54 -5.93 -13.32
N LEU A 259 23.67 -5.37 -12.90
CA LEU A 259 24.32 -5.69 -11.63
C LEU A 259 24.81 -4.42 -10.97
N TYR A 260 24.87 -4.41 -9.65
CA TYR A 260 25.60 -3.35 -8.95
C TYR A 260 26.16 -3.83 -7.60
N ILE A 261 27.22 -3.16 -7.18
CA ILE A 261 27.85 -3.34 -5.88
C ILE A 261 27.93 -1.99 -5.20
N LEU A 262 27.44 -1.91 -3.96
CA LEU A 262 27.60 -0.75 -3.10
C LEU A 262 28.58 -1.08 -1.98
N THR A 263 29.65 -0.28 -1.89
CA THR A 263 30.71 -0.45 -0.89
C THR A 263 30.77 0.79 0.01
N ASP A 264 30.84 0.57 1.32
CA ASP A 264 30.94 1.63 2.32
C ASP A 264 32.34 2.32 2.34
N PRO A 265 32.51 3.45 3.07
CA PRO A 265 33.81 4.14 3.18
C PRO A 265 34.89 3.30 3.84
N ASN A 266 34.57 2.24 4.54
CA ASN A 266 35.53 1.32 5.17
C ASN A 266 35.95 0.16 4.23
N GLY A 267 35.36 0.09 3.02
CA GLY A 267 35.60 -0.97 2.05
C GLY A 267 34.78 -2.23 2.27
N VAL A 268 33.69 -2.14 3.05
CA VAL A 268 32.77 -3.26 3.24
C VAL A 268 31.72 -3.21 2.14
N VAL A 269 31.52 -4.34 1.45
CA VAL A 269 30.41 -4.49 0.48
C VAL A 269 29.10 -4.57 1.26
N VAL A 270 28.22 -3.65 0.99
CA VAL A 270 26.93 -3.48 1.68
C VAL A 270 25.80 -4.07 0.85
N LEU A 271 25.83 -3.89 -0.46
CA LEU A 271 24.92 -4.50 -1.41
C LEU A 271 25.72 -5.12 -2.56
N ASP A 272 25.32 -6.31 -2.97
CA ASP A 272 25.81 -7.02 -4.16
C ASP A 272 24.59 -7.64 -4.84
N GLU A 273 24.09 -7.00 -5.88
CA GLU A 273 22.79 -7.27 -6.46
C GLU A 273 22.88 -7.60 -7.96
N GLY A 274 21.97 -8.49 -8.37
CA GLY A 274 21.91 -9.02 -9.73
C GLY A 274 22.72 -10.30 -9.88
N VAL A 275 22.16 -11.27 -10.61
CA VAL A 275 22.78 -12.60 -10.79
C VAL A 275 23.67 -12.66 -12.01
N GLY A 276 23.45 -11.77 -12.98
CA GLY A 276 24.25 -11.68 -14.20
C GLY A 276 24.13 -12.90 -15.10
N ASP A 277 22.99 -13.57 -15.12
CA ASP A 277 22.76 -14.79 -15.92
C ASP A 277 22.16 -14.49 -17.31
N GLY A 278 21.91 -13.21 -17.62
CA GLY A 278 21.30 -12.78 -18.88
C GLY A 278 19.84 -13.18 -19.01
N SER A 279 19.17 -13.60 -17.93
CA SER A 279 17.74 -13.89 -17.93
C SER A 279 16.92 -12.61 -17.79
N PHE A 280 15.66 -12.64 -18.26
CA PHE A 280 14.76 -11.49 -18.14
C PHE A 280 14.22 -11.29 -16.70
N GLU A 281 14.46 -12.27 -15.81
CA GLU A 281 13.75 -12.38 -14.54
C GLU A 281 14.64 -12.26 -13.30
N ASN A 282 15.98 -12.29 -13.45
CA ASN A 282 16.93 -12.38 -12.32
C ASN A 282 17.80 -11.13 -12.19
N GLY A 283 17.20 -9.95 -12.26
CA GLY A 283 17.87 -8.68 -12.00
C GLY A 283 18.04 -8.37 -10.52
N PRO A 284 18.57 -7.18 -10.22
CA PRO A 284 18.60 -6.67 -8.85
C PRO A 284 17.21 -6.63 -8.21
N ARG A 285 17.15 -6.78 -6.89
CA ARG A 285 15.88 -6.68 -6.16
C ARG A 285 15.32 -5.26 -6.25
N GLU A 286 14.02 -5.15 -6.55
CA GLU A 286 13.32 -3.87 -6.56
C GLU A 286 13.00 -3.37 -5.15
N GLY A 287 12.98 -2.06 -5.00
CA GLY A 287 12.56 -1.37 -3.80
C GLY A 287 13.71 -0.73 -3.01
N GLU A 288 13.44 -0.37 -1.78
CA GLU A 288 14.43 0.19 -0.86
C GLU A 288 15.32 -0.93 -0.31
N LEU A 289 16.61 -0.86 -0.62
CA LEU A 289 17.54 -1.97 -0.45
C LEU A 289 18.71 -1.70 0.51
N LEU A 290 18.74 -0.55 1.21
CA LEU A 290 19.68 -0.37 2.30
C LEU A 290 19.23 -1.17 3.52
N ASN A 291 19.23 -2.48 3.33
CA ASN A 291 18.93 -3.48 4.30
C ASN A 291 20.10 -4.44 4.36
N VAL A 292 21.10 -4.11 5.15
CA VAL A 292 22.12 -5.10 5.49
C VAL A 292 21.80 -5.60 6.87
N CYS A 293 21.00 -6.67 6.88
CA CYS A 293 20.91 -7.55 8.02
C CYS A 293 21.73 -8.79 7.67
N ASP A 294 22.96 -8.86 8.13
CA ASP A 294 23.74 -10.10 8.23
C ASP A 294 23.64 -10.64 9.65
#